data_d384c69ba262724c87c1a48c2f351cb6
#
_entry.id   d384c69ba262724c87c1a48c2f351cb6
#
_cell.length_a   1.000
_cell.length_b   1.000
_cell.length_c   1.000
_cell.angle_alpha   90.00
_cell.angle_beta   90.00
_cell.angle_gamma   90.00
#
_symmetry.space_group_name_H-M   'P 1'
#
loop_
_entity.id
_entity.type
_entity.pdbx_description
1 polymer ?
#
loop_
_entity_poly.entity_id
_entity_poly.type
_entity_poly.pdbx_seq_one_letter_code
_entity_poly.pdbx_strand_id
1 'polypeptide(L)'
;MKKILIGTATYNELTNIEILINKINNLELNLDIIIVDDSSPDGTSKKIKELKTKFSNIILIKRKNKTGLDTAHKLIFKYANHNKYRYLITLDADLSHDPRLIKVFLKRIKNYDTVLGSRYIKGGKNELTGWRFLISKYGNLIIKKILNSK
;
A
#
# COMPACT_ATOMS: atom_id res chain seq x y z
N MET A 1 -15.07 11.70 11.73
CA MET A 1 -13.71 11.76 11.16
C MET A 1 -13.20 10.34 10.97
N LYS A 2 -12.87 9.93 9.73
CA LYS A 2 -12.32 8.60 9.46
C LYS A 2 -10.89 8.54 10.03
N LYS A 3 -10.59 7.45 10.75
CA LYS A 3 -9.31 7.31 11.45
C LYS A 3 -8.23 6.63 10.64
N ILE A 4 -8.59 5.97 9.54
CA ILE A 4 -7.72 5.07 8.77
C ILE A 4 -7.70 5.55 7.31
N LEU A 5 -6.49 5.71 6.77
CA LEU A 5 -6.24 5.93 5.36
C LEU A 5 -5.44 4.75 4.81
N ILE A 6 -5.91 4.15 3.74
CA ILE A 6 -5.13 3.20 2.95
C ILE A 6 -4.55 3.97 1.76
N GLY A 7 -3.23 3.91 1.58
CA GLY A 7 -2.54 4.59 0.51
C GLY A 7 -1.90 3.61 -0.47
N THR A 8 -2.12 3.82 -1.77
CA THR A 8 -1.46 3.06 -2.83
C THR A 8 -1.05 3.96 -3.98
N ALA A 9 0.09 3.65 -4.58
CA ALA A 9 0.54 4.27 -5.82
C ALA A 9 0.31 3.30 -6.98
N THR A 10 -0.11 3.83 -8.15
CA THR A 10 -0.41 3.01 -9.32
C THR A 10 0.31 3.51 -10.57
N TYR A 11 0.76 2.55 -11.38
CA TYR A 11 1.16 2.77 -12.76
C TYR A 11 0.95 1.48 -13.55
N ASN A 12 -0.04 1.47 -14.47
CA ASN A 12 -0.45 0.29 -15.26
C ASN A 12 -0.98 -0.87 -14.40
N GLU A 13 -1.96 -0.58 -13.55
CA GLU A 13 -2.56 -1.56 -12.64
C GLU A 13 -4.04 -1.82 -12.95
N LEU A 14 -4.46 -1.67 -14.21
CA LEU A 14 -5.87 -1.82 -14.63
C LEU A 14 -6.48 -3.15 -14.20
N THR A 15 -5.71 -4.24 -14.27
CA THR A 15 -6.17 -5.59 -13.92
C THR A 15 -6.30 -5.83 -12.43
N ASN A 16 -5.53 -5.11 -11.62
CA ASN A 16 -5.42 -5.34 -10.18
C ASN A 16 -6.24 -4.36 -9.35
N ILE A 17 -6.39 -3.11 -9.83
CA ILE A 17 -6.92 -2.01 -9.02
C ILE A 17 -8.37 -2.25 -8.53
N GLU A 18 -9.23 -2.81 -9.37
CA GLU A 18 -10.61 -3.14 -8.98
C GLU A 18 -10.63 -4.24 -7.92
N ILE A 19 -9.81 -5.27 -8.08
CA ILE A 19 -9.69 -6.37 -7.14
C ILE A 19 -9.20 -5.85 -5.78
N LEU A 20 -8.17 -5.00 -5.77
CA LEU A 20 -7.63 -4.40 -4.56
C LEU A 20 -8.69 -3.59 -3.82
N ILE A 21 -9.37 -2.67 -4.51
CA ILE A 21 -10.41 -1.81 -3.93
C ILE A 21 -11.54 -2.64 -3.34
N ASN A 22 -12.05 -3.65 -4.07
CA ASN A 22 -13.09 -4.52 -3.57
C ASN A 22 -12.63 -5.30 -2.33
N LYS A 23 -11.42 -5.87 -2.33
CA LYS A 23 -10.87 -6.58 -1.16
C LYS A 23 -10.75 -5.67 0.07
N ILE A 24 -10.35 -4.40 -0.11
CA ILE A 24 -10.25 -3.44 1.00
C ILE A 24 -11.65 -3.09 1.52
N ASN A 25 -12.62 -2.80 0.65
CA ASN A 25 -13.97 -2.44 1.08
C ASN A 25 -14.71 -3.62 1.75
N ASN A 26 -14.45 -4.86 1.31
CA ASN A 26 -15.01 -6.06 1.94
C ASN A 26 -14.48 -6.33 3.37
N LEU A 27 -13.51 -5.55 3.84
CA LEU A 27 -13.11 -5.59 5.25
C LEU A 27 -14.12 -4.91 6.19
N GLU A 28 -15.05 -4.13 5.63
CA GLU A 28 -16.12 -3.42 6.37
C GLU A 28 -15.57 -2.49 7.46
N LEU A 29 -14.43 -1.87 7.18
CA LEU A 29 -13.77 -0.91 8.07
C LEU A 29 -14.14 0.52 7.67
N ASN A 30 -14.31 1.41 8.66
CA ASN A 30 -14.49 2.84 8.39
C ASN A 30 -13.15 3.47 7.99
N LEU A 31 -12.83 3.44 6.70
CA LEU A 31 -11.56 3.90 6.13
C LEU A 31 -11.76 4.65 4.81
N ASP A 32 -10.74 5.42 4.43
CA ASP A 32 -10.61 5.99 3.09
C ASP A 32 -9.45 5.31 2.34
N ILE A 33 -9.56 5.31 1.00
CA ILE A 33 -8.54 4.76 0.10
C ILE A 33 -8.04 5.91 -0.77
N ILE A 34 -6.78 6.31 -0.60
CA ILE A 34 -6.13 7.28 -1.48
C ILE A 34 -5.26 6.53 -2.50
N ILE A 35 -5.47 6.86 -3.76
CA ILE A 35 -4.75 6.28 -4.90
C ILE A 35 -4.06 7.41 -5.64
N VAL A 36 -2.73 7.32 -5.75
CA VAL A 36 -1.92 8.24 -6.54
C VAL A 36 -1.54 7.55 -7.84
N ASP A 37 -2.14 7.98 -8.94
CA ASP A 37 -1.90 7.41 -10.27
C ASP A 37 -0.90 8.24 -11.07
N ASP A 38 0.15 7.60 -11.55
CA ASP A 38 1.25 8.20 -12.31
C ASP A 38 0.98 8.31 -13.81
N SER A 39 -0.22 8.78 -14.15
CA SER A 39 -0.66 8.92 -15.56
C SER A 39 -0.64 7.59 -16.33
N SER A 40 -1.20 6.55 -15.71
CA SER A 40 -1.31 5.23 -16.34
C SER A 40 -1.97 5.31 -17.71
N PRO A 41 -1.31 4.84 -18.78
CA PRO A 41 -1.88 4.83 -20.14
C PRO A 41 -2.88 3.70 -20.36
N ASP A 42 -2.89 2.66 -19.52
CA ASP A 42 -3.72 1.45 -19.66
C ASP A 42 -5.20 1.63 -19.27
N GLY A 43 -5.58 2.82 -18.77
CA GLY A 43 -6.94 3.07 -18.33
C GLY A 43 -7.17 2.92 -16.81
N THR A 44 -6.12 2.65 -16.02
CA THR A 44 -6.20 2.54 -14.55
C THR A 44 -6.95 3.72 -13.92
N SER A 45 -6.59 4.96 -14.26
CA SER A 45 -7.27 6.17 -13.75
C SER A 45 -8.77 6.22 -14.11
N LYS A 46 -9.14 5.75 -15.31
CA LYS A 46 -10.55 5.69 -15.75
C LYS A 46 -11.33 4.69 -14.89
N LYS A 47 -10.77 3.50 -14.71
CA LYS A 47 -11.37 2.47 -13.84
C LYS A 47 -11.55 2.96 -12.41
N ILE A 48 -10.58 3.67 -11.83
CA ILE A 48 -10.69 4.24 -10.47
C ILE A 48 -11.84 5.26 -10.41
N LYS A 49 -12.01 6.12 -11.43
CA LYS A 49 -13.13 7.07 -11.48
C LYS A 49 -14.48 6.36 -11.52
N GLU A 50 -14.60 5.28 -12.27
CA GLU A 50 -15.81 4.44 -12.29
C GLU A 50 -16.08 3.84 -10.91
N LEU A 51 -15.06 3.32 -10.24
CA LEU A 51 -15.20 2.76 -8.89
C LEU A 51 -15.57 3.81 -7.83
N LYS A 52 -15.18 5.08 -8.01
CA LYS A 52 -15.62 6.18 -7.13
C LYS A 52 -17.14 6.41 -7.15
N THR A 53 -17.83 6.07 -8.20
CA THR A 53 -19.32 6.16 -8.23
C THR A 53 -19.96 5.11 -7.33
N LYS A 54 -19.28 3.96 -7.16
CA LYS A 54 -19.73 2.86 -6.31
C LYS A 54 -19.26 3.00 -4.86
N PHE A 55 -18.05 3.55 -4.64
CA PHE A 55 -17.41 3.65 -3.33
C PHE A 55 -17.05 5.11 -3.03
N SER A 56 -17.79 5.76 -2.14
CA SER A 56 -17.58 7.18 -1.77
C SER A 56 -16.30 7.45 -0.99
N ASN A 57 -15.63 6.40 -0.50
CA ASN A 57 -14.41 6.47 0.29
C ASN A 57 -13.10 6.48 -0.54
N ILE A 58 -13.19 6.57 -1.88
CA ILE A 58 -12.04 6.59 -2.77
C ILE A 58 -11.61 8.03 -3.07
N ILE A 59 -10.33 8.31 -2.90
CA ILE A 59 -9.67 9.56 -3.24
C ILE A 59 -8.66 9.27 -4.34
N LEU A 60 -8.83 9.87 -5.52
CA LEU A 60 -7.91 9.74 -6.65
C LEU A 60 -7.11 11.02 -6.83
N ILE A 61 -5.78 10.92 -6.81
CA ILE A 61 -4.85 11.94 -7.26
C ILE A 61 -4.20 11.45 -8.54
N LYS A 62 -4.60 11.99 -9.68
CA LYS A 62 -3.93 11.72 -10.96
C LYS A 62 -2.82 12.73 -11.16
N ARG A 63 -1.58 12.27 -11.28
CA ARG A 63 -0.42 13.13 -11.63
C ARG A 63 -0.38 13.37 -13.14
N LYS A 64 0.26 14.47 -13.54
CA LYS A 64 0.40 14.78 -15.00
C LYS A 64 1.42 13.87 -15.67
N ASN A 65 2.48 13.50 -14.95
CA ASN A 65 3.58 12.69 -15.44
C ASN A 65 3.95 11.61 -14.42
N LYS A 66 4.62 10.54 -14.89
CA LYS A 66 5.25 9.55 -14.03
C LYS A 66 6.45 10.17 -13.32
N THR A 67 6.38 10.34 -12.01
CA THR A 67 7.42 11.00 -11.20
C THR A 67 8.03 10.08 -10.12
N GLY A 68 7.64 8.81 -10.15
CA GLY A 68 8.22 7.78 -9.30
C GLY A 68 7.44 7.48 -8.01
N LEU A 69 7.68 6.29 -7.49
CA LEU A 69 6.97 5.71 -6.36
C LEU A 69 7.18 6.51 -5.07
N ASP A 70 8.42 6.98 -4.82
CA ASP A 70 8.79 7.76 -3.66
C ASP A 70 8.01 9.07 -3.56
N THR A 71 7.86 9.77 -4.68
CA THR A 71 7.09 11.02 -4.73
C THR A 71 5.59 10.79 -4.58
N ALA A 72 5.08 9.63 -5.04
CA ALA A 72 3.70 9.23 -4.82
C ALA A 72 3.44 8.98 -3.32
N HIS A 73 4.32 8.25 -2.65
CA HIS A 73 4.22 8.04 -1.21
C HIS A 73 4.33 9.34 -0.41
N LYS A 74 5.22 10.28 -0.81
CA LYS A 74 5.29 11.61 -0.18
C LYS A 74 3.98 12.37 -0.26
N LEU A 75 3.25 12.27 -1.38
CA LEU A 75 1.90 12.87 -1.51
C LEU A 75 0.90 12.19 -0.58
N ILE A 76 0.92 10.86 -0.49
CA ILE A 76 0.06 10.09 0.41
C ILE A 76 0.30 10.50 1.86
N PHE A 77 1.57 10.59 2.29
CA PHE A 77 1.93 11.02 3.65
C PHE A 77 1.48 12.46 3.95
N LYS A 78 1.73 13.38 3.01
CA LYS A 78 1.26 14.78 3.15
C LYS A 78 -0.25 14.85 3.27
N TYR A 79 -0.98 14.09 2.45
CA TYR A 79 -2.44 14.04 2.51
C TYR A 79 -2.94 13.49 3.84
N ALA A 80 -2.36 12.38 4.31
CA ALA A 80 -2.70 11.78 5.58
C ALA A 80 -2.53 12.76 6.76
N ASN A 81 -1.38 13.44 6.80
CA ASN A 81 -1.06 14.40 7.85
C ASN A 81 -1.97 15.63 7.80
N HIS A 82 -2.16 16.24 6.61
CA HIS A 82 -3.01 17.41 6.41
C HIS A 82 -4.46 17.16 6.85
N ASN A 83 -4.99 15.98 6.51
CA ASN A 83 -6.36 15.58 6.85
C ASN A 83 -6.48 14.87 8.21
N LYS A 84 -5.40 14.87 9.00
CA LYS A 84 -5.37 14.36 10.39
C LYS A 84 -5.86 12.91 10.53
N TYR A 85 -5.50 12.05 9.58
CA TYR A 85 -5.73 10.62 9.74
C TYR A 85 -4.90 10.08 10.89
N ARG A 86 -5.50 9.23 11.71
CA ARG A 86 -4.79 8.61 12.84
C ARG A 86 -3.83 7.51 12.40
N TYR A 87 -4.23 6.75 11.39
CA TYR A 87 -3.45 5.65 10.86
C TYR A 87 -3.35 5.77 9.34
N LEU A 88 -2.16 5.58 8.84
CA LEU A 88 -1.88 5.40 7.41
C LEU A 88 -1.30 4.00 7.21
N ILE A 89 -1.87 3.25 6.26
CA ILE A 89 -1.36 1.95 5.82
C ILE A 89 -1.08 2.05 4.34
N THR A 90 0.14 1.72 3.92
CA THR A 90 0.52 1.69 2.51
C THR A 90 0.54 0.25 2.00
N LEU A 91 -0.02 0.04 0.81
CA LEU A 91 -0.08 -1.24 0.11
C LEU A 91 0.35 -1.02 -1.35
N ASP A 92 1.00 -2.02 -1.94
CA ASP A 92 1.23 -2.02 -3.38
C ASP A 92 -0.05 -2.42 -4.13
N ALA A 93 -0.22 -1.89 -5.36
CA ALA A 93 -1.43 -2.12 -6.14
C ALA A 93 -1.46 -3.49 -6.84
N ASP A 94 -0.33 -4.18 -6.92
CA ASP A 94 -0.10 -5.44 -7.62
C ASP A 94 -0.61 -6.69 -6.87
N LEU A 95 -1.31 -6.50 -5.75
CA LEU A 95 -1.84 -7.54 -4.87
C LEU A 95 -0.76 -8.38 -4.14
N SER A 96 0.52 -8.00 -4.20
CA SER A 96 1.59 -8.67 -3.45
C SER A 96 1.41 -8.53 -1.93
N HIS A 97 0.68 -7.51 -1.50
CA HIS A 97 0.29 -7.29 -0.11
C HIS A 97 -1.17 -7.70 0.09
N ASP A 98 -1.42 -8.70 0.94
CA ASP A 98 -2.77 -9.18 1.24
C ASP A 98 -3.55 -8.14 2.07
N PRO A 99 -4.64 -7.54 1.55
CA PRO A 99 -5.43 -6.55 2.30
C PRO A 99 -6.03 -7.09 3.61
N ARG A 100 -6.19 -8.39 3.77
CA ARG A 100 -6.68 -9.00 5.03
C ARG A 100 -5.77 -8.71 6.21
N LEU A 101 -4.47 -8.46 5.95
CA LEU A 101 -3.49 -8.10 6.97
C LEU A 101 -3.75 -6.70 7.58
N ILE A 102 -4.53 -5.85 6.94
CA ILE A 102 -4.94 -4.53 7.49
C ILE A 102 -5.52 -4.68 8.90
N LYS A 103 -6.42 -5.67 9.11
CA LYS A 103 -6.99 -5.93 10.44
C LYS A 103 -5.92 -6.32 11.47
N VAL A 104 -4.91 -7.08 11.04
CA VAL A 104 -3.78 -7.48 11.90
C VAL A 104 -2.93 -6.27 12.27
N PHE A 105 -2.59 -5.43 11.28
CA PHE A 105 -1.81 -4.20 11.51
C PHE A 105 -2.54 -3.24 12.46
N LEU A 106 -3.84 -3.03 12.27
CA LEU A 106 -4.65 -2.17 13.15
C LEU A 106 -4.73 -2.70 14.58
N LYS A 107 -4.67 -4.01 14.77
CA LYS A 107 -4.59 -4.60 16.12
C LYS A 107 -3.22 -4.39 16.75
N ARG A 108 -2.14 -4.51 15.97
CA ARG A 108 -0.77 -4.39 16.46
C ARG A 108 -0.33 -2.95 16.71
N ILE A 109 -0.73 -2.01 15.86
CA ILE A 109 -0.29 -0.59 15.94
C ILE A 109 -0.68 0.10 17.26
N LYS A 110 -1.59 -0.48 18.04
CA LYS A 110 -2.00 0.07 19.34
C LYS A 110 -0.82 0.21 20.31
N ASN A 111 0.21 -0.63 20.16
CA ASN A 111 1.35 -0.71 21.05
C ASN A 111 2.67 -0.24 20.40
N TYR A 112 2.60 0.29 19.17
CA TYR A 112 3.78 0.66 18.39
C TYR A 112 3.50 1.89 17.53
N ASP A 113 4.52 2.68 17.27
CA ASP A 113 4.41 3.83 16.33
C ASP A 113 4.38 3.38 14.87
N THR A 114 5.01 2.25 14.56
CA THR A 114 5.08 1.68 13.21
C THR A 114 4.99 0.16 13.25
N VAL A 115 4.27 -0.41 12.30
CA VAL A 115 4.17 -1.86 12.08
C VAL A 115 4.49 -2.16 10.63
N LEU A 116 5.48 -3.00 10.40
CA LEU A 116 5.91 -3.41 9.07
C LEU A 116 5.57 -4.88 8.82
N GLY A 117 5.05 -5.17 7.62
CA GLY A 117 4.92 -6.53 7.13
C GLY A 117 6.29 -7.09 6.74
N SER A 118 6.61 -8.31 7.15
CA SER A 118 7.84 -8.97 6.76
C SER A 118 7.57 -10.40 6.29
N ARG A 119 8.17 -10.77 5.18
CA ARG A 119 8.15 -12.14 4.65
C ARG A 119 9.12 -13.09 5.38
N TYR A 120 9.98 -12.55 6.24
CA TYR A 120 11.02 -13.30 6.94
C TYR A 120 10.67 -13.65 8.40
N ILE A 121 9.45 -13.37 8.84
CA ILE A 121 8.96 -13.76 10.16
C ILE A 121 8.21 -15.09 10.10
N LYS A 122 8.00 -15.73 11.26
CA LYS A 122 7.19 -16.96 11.35
C LYS A 122 5.78 -16.71 10.80
N GLY A 123 5.37 -17.50 9.80
CA GLY A 123 4.11 -17.33 9.08
C GLY A 123 4.16 -16.38 7.89
N GLY A 124 5.29 -15.71 7.64
CA GLY A 124 5.53 -14.92 6.43
C GLY A 124 5.65 -15.85 5.22
N LYS A 125 5.03 -15.45 4.09
CA LYS A 125 5.18 -16.15 2.82
C LYS A 125 6.20 -15.43 1.97
N ASN A 126 7.15 -16.17 1.42
CA ASN A 126 8.14 -15.68 0.48
C ASN A 126 7.93 -16.36 -0.88
N GLU A 127 7.41 -15.62 -1.82
CA GLU A 127 7.15 -16.10 -3.19
C GLU A 127 8.35 -15.89 -4.12
N LEU A 128 9.44 -15.31 -3.61
CA LEU A 128 10.67 -15.15 -4.38
C LEU A 128 11.33 -16.50 -4.60
N THR A 129 11.67 -16.79 -5.85
CA THR A 129 12.37 -18.02 -6.26
C THR A 129 13.71 -17.69 -6.92
N GLY A 130 14.61 -18.70 -6.96
CA GLY A 130 15.89 -18.60 -7.64
C GLY A 130 16.82 -17.52 -7.10
N TRP A 131 17.54 -16.83 -8.00
CA TRP A 131 18.55 -15.84 -7.65
C TRP A 131 18.00 -14.61 -6.91
N ARG A 132 16.72 -14.23 -7.16
CA ARG A 132 16.05 -13.12 -6.45
C ARG A 132 15.90 -13.42 -4.96
N PHE A 133 15.61 -14.67 -4.60
CA PHE A 133 15.57 -15.09 -3.20
C PHE A 133 16.94 -14.97 -2.55
N LEU A 134 17.99 -15.40 -3.23
CA LEU A 134 19.37 -15.32 -2.71
C LEU A 134 19.79 -13.87 -2.48
N ILE A 135 19.61 -12.98 -3.46
CA ILE A 135 19.92 -11.56 -3.31
C ILE A 135 19.16 -10.93 -2.14
N SER A 136 17.85 -11.20 -2.05
CA SER A 136 17.04 -10.66 -0.96
C SER A 136 17.51 -11.18 0.41
N LYS A 137 17.83 -12.48 0.53
CA LYS A 137 18.32 -13.10 1.76
C LYS A 137 19.67 -12.55 2.19
N TYR A 138 20.65 -12.54 1.28
CA TYR A 138 22.01 -12.06 1.59
C TYR A 138 22.04 -10.55 1.77
N GLY A 139 21.29 -9.78 0.97
CA GLY A 139 21.15 -8.34 1.16
C GLY A 139 20.64 -7.98 2.54
N ASN A 140 19.60 -8.67 3.04
CA ASN A 140 19.10 -8.46 4.39
C ASN A 140 20.12 -8.84 5.48
N LEU A 141 20.89 -9.91 5.28
CA LEU A 141 21.96 -10.29 6.22
C LEU A 141 23.06 -9.23 6.29
N ILE A 142 23.47 -8.68 5.14
CA ILE A 142 24.49 -7.63 5.07
C ILE A 142 23.97 -6.35 5.75
N ILE A 143 22.75 -5.92 5.41
CA ILE A 143 22.14 -4.73 6.02
C ILE A 143 22.01 -4.91 7.53
N LYS A 144 21.52 -6.06 7.99
CA LYS A 144 21.42 -6.37 9.42
C LYS A 144 22.78 -6.28 10.12
N LYS A 145 23.86 -6.78 9.50
CA LYS A 145 25.23 -6.72 10.02
C LYS A 145 25.78 -5.29 10.05
N ILE A 146 25.56 -4.50 8.96
CA ILE A 146 26.05 -3.12 8.86
C ILE A 146 25.31 -2.20 9.83
N LEU A 147 23.98 -2.32 9.94
CA LEU A 147 23.15 -1.45 10.79
C LEU A 147 23.06 -1.94 12.24
N ASN A 148 23.74 -3.04 12.57
CA ASN A 148 23.68 -3.66 13.91
C ASN A 148 22.25 -3.84 14.43
N SER A 149 21.29 -4.07 13.50
CA SER A 149 19.87 -4.24 13.83
C SER A 149 19.59 -5.67 14.31
N LYS A 150 18.89 -5.76 15.43
CA LYS A 150 18.45 -7.04 16.00
C LYS A 150 17.30 -7.66 15.22
#